data_1ef05f16924047dde1eea80098cb33f5
#
_entry.id   1ef05f16924047dde1eea80098cb33f5
#
_cell.length_a   1.000
_cell.length_b   1.000
_cell.length_c   1.000
_cell.angle_alpha   90.00
_cell.angle_beta   90.00
_cell.angle_gamma   90.00
#
_symmetry.space_group_name_H-M   'P 1'
#
loop_
_entity.id
_entity.type
_entity.pdbx_description
1 polymer ?
#
loop_
_entity_poly.entity_id
_entity_poly.type
_entity_poly.pdbx_seq_one_letter_code
_entity_poly.pdbx_strand_id
1 'polypeptide(L)'
;MSNAYFGGLGSPIGGIRLEEVARDAIAFHDEGVEGMENGELKMENEAPHGNSQFSTFNFPLLKNNGLYAFRKDGEKHAWNPETISTLQLATRLGSYKKFKEFTHLVDNKEKPIFLRDFLGFRRNPISIEQVEPIENILRRFVTGAMSFGSISKEAHEAMAIAMNTIHGRSNTGEGGEDASRFHPLPDGTSMRSAIKQVASGRFGVTAEYLVNADEIQIKIAQGAKPGEGGQLPGFKVNDVIAKTRHSIPGISLISPPPHHDIYSIEDLAQLIFDLKNVNPQAKISVT
;
A
#
# COMPACT_ATOMS: atom_id res chain seq x y z
N MET A 1 16.40 -32.21 10.84
CA MET A 1 16.80 -30.90 11.38
C MET A 1 15.58 -30.04 11.79
N SER A 2 14.53 -29.85 10.97
CA SER A 2 13.39 -28.98 11.33
C SER A 2 12.65 -29.45 12.59
N ASN A 3 12.39 -30.74 12.76
CA ASN A 3 11.70 -31.29 13.94
C ASN A 3 12.51 -31.19 15.24
N ALA A 4 13.84 -31.09 15.16
CA ALA A 4 14.70 -30.91 16.35
C ALA A 4 14.69 -29.47 16.88
N TYR A 5 14.41 -28.48 16.01
CA TYR A 5 14.43 -27.06 16.36
C TYR A 5 13.04 -26.42 16.40
N PHE A 6 12.08 -26.96 15.64
CA PHE A 6 10.74 -26.36 15.49
C PHE A 6 9.60 -27.33 15.84
N GLY A 7 9.93 -28.61 16.14
CA GLY A 7 8.95 -29.58 16.60
C GLY A 7 8.35 -29.17 17.95
N GLY A 8 7.05 -28.90 17.97
CA GLY A 8 6.32 -28.46 19.15
C GLY A 8 6.04 -26.97 19.25
N LEU A 9 6.53 -26.14 18.34
CA LEU A 9 6.05 -24.76 18.19
C LEU A 9 4.67 -24.77 17.55
N GLY A 10 3.64 -24.81 18.39
CA GLY A 10 2.27 -24.57 17.96
C GLY A 10 2.02 -23.07 17.78
N SER A 11 1.35 -22.69 16.69
CA SER A 11 0.83 -21.33 16.57
C SER A 11 -0.27 -21.13 17.63
N PRO A 12 -0.20 -20.09 18.47
CA PRO A 12 -1.25 -19.79 19.46
C PRO A 12 -2.64 -19.54 18.85
N ILE A 13 -2.67 -19.24 17.55
CA ILE A 13 -3.89 -18.94 16.78
C ILE A 13 -4.26 -20.05 15.78
N GLY A 14 -3.60 -21.22 15.82
CA GLY A 14 -3.87 -22.32 14.90
C GLY A 14 -3.37 -22.02 13.49
N GLY A 15 -2.09 -21.84 13.31
CA GLY A 15 -1.49 -21.65 11.99
C GLY A 15 -1.05 -22.97 11.33
N ILE A 16 -0.68 -22.88 10.05
CA ILE A 16 -0.14 -23.98 9.24
C ILE A 16 1.21 -24.41 9.85
N ARG A 17 1.40 -25.72 10.01
CA ARG A 17 2.65 -26.30 10.52
C ARG A 17 3.67 -26.40 9.37
N LEU A 18 4.97 -26.38 9.73
CA LEU A 18 6.04 -26.56 8.75
C LEU A 18 5.92 -27.85 7.92
N GLU A 19 5.36 -28.91 8.53
CA GLU A 19 5.08 -30.18 7.83
C GLU A 19 3.98 -30.05 6.79
N GLU A 20 3.00 -29.17 6.99
CA GLU A 20 1.95 -28.86 6.02
C GLU A 20 2.51 -28.04 4.86
N VAL A 21 3.32 -27.01 5.18
CA VAL A 21 4.03 -26.22 4.17
C VAL A 21 4.96 -27.10 3.31
N ALA A 22 5.70 -28.03 3.95
CA ALA A 22 6.56 -28.98 3.22
C ALA A 22 5.76 -29.94 2.33
N ARG A 23 4.63 -30.44 2.81
CA ARG A 23 3.72 -31.28 2.01
C ARG A 23 3.18 -30.52 0.80
N ASP A 24 2.70 -29.32 1.01
CA ASP A 24 2.18 -28.46 -0.07
C ASP A 24 3.26 -28.15 -1.10
N ALA A 25 4.48 -27.81 -0.63
CA ALA A 25 5.61 -27.58 -1.52
C ALA A 25 5.99 -28.82 -2.36
N ILE A 26 5.96 -30.02 -1.77
CA ILE A 26 6.20 -31.29 -2.47
C ILE A 26 5.06 -31.55 -3.46
N ALA A 27 3.80 -31.39 -3.06
CA ALA A 27 2.65 -31.59 -3.93
C ALA A 27 2.69 -30.66 -5.16
N PHE A 28 3.03 -29.38 -4.97
CA PHE A 28 3.22 -28.46 -6.10
C PHE A 28 4.39 -28.82 -6.99
N HIS A 29 5.48 -29.34 -6.41
CA HIS A 29 6.62 -29.83 -7.18
C HIS A 29 6.22 -31.03 -8.03
N ASP A 30 5.55 -32.00 -7.42
CA ASP A 30 5.13 -33.24 -8.10
C ASP A 30 4.11 -32.95 -9.22
N GLU A 31 3.14 -32.05 -8.96
CA GLU A 31 2.20 -31.57 -9.99
C GLU A 31 2.94 -30.89 -11.16
N GLY A 32 4.00 -30.13 -10.87
CA GLY A 32 4.85 -29.51 -11.88
C GLY A 32 5.63 -30.54 -12.71
N VAL A 33 6.18 -31.57 -12.05
CA VAL A 33 6.93 -32.64 -12.72
C VAL A 33 6.01 -33.52 -13.56
N GLU A 34 4.87 -33.97 -13.04
CA GLU A 34 3.87 -34.73 -13.78
C GLU A 34 3.34 -33.97 -15.02
N GLY A 35 3.17 -32.65 -14.86
CA GLY A 35 2.82 -31.76 -15.96
C GLY A 35 3.89 -31.71 -17.06
N MET A 36 5.17 -31.84 -16.71
CA MET A 36 6.28 -31.92 -17.68
C MET A 36 6.34 -33.31 -18.37
N GLU A 37 6.12 -34.39 -17.62
CA GLU A 37 6.19 -35.77 -18.16
C GLU A 37 5.00 -36.09 -19.06
N ASN A 38 3.81 -35.59 -18.77
CA ASN A 38 2.60 -35.82 -19.55
C ASN A 38 2.39 -34.79 -20.69
N GLY A 39 3.21 -33.75 -20.74
CA GLY A 39 3.20 -32.79 -21.83
C GLY A 39 3.86 -33.35 -23.08
N GLU A 40 3.08 -33.95 -23.98
CA GLU A 40 3.53 -34.13 -25.38
C GLU A 40 4.01 -32.77 -25.88
N LEU A 41 5.28 -32.72 -26.32
CA LEU A 41 5.89 -31.60 -27.03
C LEU A 41 5.13 -31.37 -28.35
N LYS A 42 3.98 -30.71 -28.30
CA LYS A 42 3.34 -30.17 -29.49
C LYS A 42 4.15 -28.95 -29.94
N MET A 43 5.08 -29.18 -30.86
CA MET A 43 5.64 -28.13 -31.68
C MET A 43 4.51 -27.61 -32.59
N GLU A 44 3.84 -26.56 -32.22
CA GLU A 44 3.06 -25.77 -33.17
C GLU A 44 4.04 -24.89 -33.94
N ASN A 45 4.27 -25.30 -35.21
CA ASN A 45 5.00 -24.55 -36.22
C ASN A 45 4.14 -23.32 -36.63
N GLU A 46 4.17 -22.25 -35.89
CA GLU A 46 3.85 -20.94 -36.43
C GLU A 46 4.97 -19.97 -36.06
N ALA A 47 5.76 -19.66 -37.07
CA ALA A 47 6.85 -18.68 -36.94
C ALA A 47 6.32 -17.25 -36.99
N PRO A 48 6.53 -16.43 -35.95
CA PRO A 48 6.56 -14.99 -36.14
C PRO A 48 7.94 -14.55 -36.62
N HIS A 49 7.97 -13.74 -37.63
CA HIS A 49 9.17 -13.15 -38.21
C HIS A 49 10.03 -12.44 -37.16
N GLY A 50 11.24 -12.90 -36.93
CA GLY A 50 12.25 -12.25 -36.13
C GLY A 50 13.27 -13.23 -35.55
N ASN A 51 14.53 -13.14 -36.03
CA ASN A 51 15.67 -13.93 -35.60
C ASN A 51 15.86 -13.97 -34.07
N SER A 52 15.41 -15.03 -33.43
CA SER A 52 16.00 -15.50 -32.17
C SER A 52 15.83 -17.02 -32.09
N GLN A 53 16.94 -17.74 -32.16
CA GLN A 53 17.04 -19.17 -31.88
C GLN A 53 16.89 -19.46 -30.38
N PHE A 54 15.74 -19.12 -29.79
CA PHE A 54 15.36 -19.67 -28.51
C PHE A 54 14.19 -20.62 -28.75
N SER A 55 14.44 -21.92 -28.61
CA SER A 55 13.39 -22.90 -28.48
C SER A 55 12.51 -22.50 -27.30
N THR A 56 11.30 -22.04 -27.58
CA THR A 56 10.27 -21.87 -26.56
C THR A 56 9.91 -23.27 -26.06
N PHE A 57 10.47 -23.68 -24.95
CA PHE A 57 9.95 -24.81 -24.20
C PHE A 57 8.56 -24.41 -23.72
N ASN A 58 7.52 -25.01 -24.26
CA ASN A 58 6.18 -24.93 -23.73
C ASN A 58 6.15 -25.73 -22.42
N PHE A 59 6.55 -25.10 -21.33
CA PHE A 59 6.28 -25.64 -20.00
C PHE A 59 4.77 -25.64 -19.77
N PRO A 60 4.18 -26.73 -19.28
CA PRO A 60 2.79 -26.71 -18.87
C PRO A 60 2.61 -25.60 -17.82
N LEU A 61 1.78 -24.63 -18.14
CA LEU A 61 1.48 -23.54 -17.21
C LEU A 61 0.73 -24.14 -16.03
N LEU A 62 1.25 -23.96 -14.82
CA LEU A 62 0.54 -24.29 -13.61
C LEU A 62 -0.82 -23.60 -13.60
N LYS A 63 -1.84 -24.30 -13.10
CA LYS A 63 -3.20 -23.78 -13.03
C LYS A 63 -3.21 -22.47 -12.24
N ASN A 64 -3.60 -21.38 -12.90
CA ASN A 64 -3.74 -20.10 -12.23
C ASN A 64 -5.04 -20.06 -11.43
N ASN A 65 -4.96 -20.31 -10.13
CA ASN A 65 -6.09 -20.30 -9.21
C ASN A 65 -6.61 -18.89 -8.88
N GLY A 66 -5.96 -17.84 -9.40
CA GLY A 66 -6.36 -16.47 -9.15
C GLY A 66 -5.92 -15.92 -7.78
N LEU A 67 -4.94 -16.53 -7.11
CA LEU A 67 -4.48 -16.08 -5.79
C LEU A 67 -3.99 -14.63 -5.77
N TYR A 68 -3.21 -14.22 -6.76
CA TYR A 68 -2.62 -12.89 -6.84
C TYR A 68 -3.41 -11.88 -7.68
N ALA A 69 -4.30 -12.36 -8.53
CA ALA A 69 -5.15 -11.52 -9.36
C ALA A 69 -6.51 -12.20 -9.59
N PHE A 70 -7.57 -11.41 -9.62
CA PHE A 70 -8.91 -11.92 -9.86
C PHE A 70 -8.97 -12.78 -11.12
N ARG A 71 -9.59 -13.96 -11.00
CA ARG A 71 -10.00 -14.86 -12.09
C ARG A 71 -11.45 -15.27 -11.86
N LYS A 72 -12.24 -15.36 -12.93
CA LYS A 72 -13.69 -15.64 -12.86
C LYS A 72 -14.01 -16.91 -12.05
N ASP A 73 -13.19 -17.93 -12.22
CA ASP A 73 -13.41 -19.25 -11.58
C ASP A 73 -12.32 -19.58 -10.55
N GLY A 74 -11.58 -18.55 -10.08
CA GLY A 74 -10.50 -18.69 -9.11
C GLY A 74 -10.87 -18.26 -7.71
N GLU A 75 -9.85 -17.96 -6.91
CA GLU A 75 -10.00 -17.45 -5.54
C GLU A 75 -10.86 -16.19 -5.47
N LYS A 76 -11.55 -16.05 -4.35
CA LYS A 76 -12.40 -14.88 -4.13
C LYS A 76 -11.57 -13.70 -3.65
N HIS A 77 -11.82 -12.57 -4.28
CA HIS A 77 -11.22 -11.30 -3.90
C HIS A 77 -12.31 -10.34 -3.43
N ALA A 78 -12.03 -9.60 -2.34
CA ALA A 78 -12.91 -8.52 -1.87
C ALA A 78 -13.04 -7.42 -2.92
N TRP A 79 -11.92 -7.09 -3.55
CA TRP A 79 -11.86 -6.17 -4.69
C TRP A 79 -11.89 -6.96 -5.98
N ASN A 80 -13.02 -7.03 -6.59
CA ASN A 80 -13.30 -7.71 -7.86
C ASN A 80 -13.98 -6.74 -8.84
N PRO A 81 -14.15 -7.10 -10.11
CA PRO A 81 -14.76 -6.22 -11.11
C PRO A 81 -16.12 -5.65 -10.71
N GLU A 82 -16.96 -6.42 -10.02
CA GLU A 82 -18.29 -6.00 -9.60
C GLU A 82 -18.22 -4.96 -8.48
N THR A 83 -17.45 -5.22 -7.42
CA THR A 83 -17.31 -4.27 -6.31
C THR A 83 -16.67 -2.96 -6.77
N ILE A 84 -15.63 -3.03 -7.62
CA ILE A 84 -14.95 -1.84 -8.15
C ILE A 84 -15.88 -1.04 -9.07
N SER A 85 -16.56 -1.67 -10.01
CA SER A 85 -17.47 -0.97 -10.94
C SER A 85 -18.65 -0.33 -10.23
N THR A 86 -19.21 -1.04 -9.24
CA THR A 86 -20.33 -0.50 -8.45
C THR A 86 -19.93 0.73 -7.64
N LEU A 87 -18.74 0.69 -7.01
CA LEU A 87 -18.18 1.84 -6.29
C LEU A 87 -17.92 3.03 -7.23
N GLN A 88 -17.31 2.77 -8.39
CA GLN A 88 -17.05 3.81 -9.40
C GLN A 88 -18.35 4.45 -9.91
N LEU A 89 -19.37 3.65 -10.16
CA LEU A 89 -20.69 4.17 -10.57
C LEU A 89 -21.34 4.99 -9.44
N ALA A 90 -21.26 4.51 -8.20
CA ALA A 90 -21.79 5.24 -7.06
C ALA A 90 -21.18 6.64 -6.95
N THR A 91 -19.85 6.74 -7.07
CA THR A 91 -19.12 8.01 -6.98
C THR A 91 -19.36 8.91 -8.18
N ARG A 92 -19.28 8.39 -9.42
CA ARG A 92 -19.47 9.19 -10.65
C ARG A 92 -20.87 9.75 -10.80
N LEU A 93 -21.88 9.01 -10.36
CA LEU A 93 -23.29 9.41 -10.45
C LEU A 93 -23.80 10.12 -9.18
N GLY A 94 -23.00 10.21 -8.12
CA GLY A 94 -23.43 10.70 -6.82
C GLY A 94 -24.61 9.87 -6.26
N SER A 95 -24.70 8.58 -6.60
CA SER A 95 -25.86 7.74 -6.34
C SER A 95 -25.74 6.98 -5.02
N TYR A 96 -26.49 7.44 -4.01
CA TYR A 96 -26.58 6.73 -2.73
C TYR A 96 -27.13 5.29 -2.89
N LYS A 97 -28.05 5.07 -3.82
CA LYS A 97 -28.57 3.73 -4.13
C LYS A 97 -27.43 2.80 -4.57
N LYS A 98 -26.59 3.25 -5.50
CA LYS A 98 -25.42 2.47 -5.95
C LYS A 98 -24.40 2.28 -4.84
N PHE A 99 -24.22 3.25 -3.96
CA PHE A 99 -23.37 3.09 -2.78
C PHE A 99 -23.92 2.00 -1.84
N LYS A 100 -25.23 1.92 -1.63
CA LYS A 100 -25.85 0.85 -0.83
C LYS A 100 -25.70 -0.53 -1.49
N GLU A 101 -25.77 -0.63 -2.82
CA GLU A 101 -25.45 -1.86 -3.53
C GLU A 101 -24.00 -2.28 -3.29
N PHE A 102 -23.05 -1.33 -3.38
CA PHE A 102 -21.65 -1.59 -3.05
C PHE A 102 -21.46 -2.05 -1.61
N THR A 103 -22.08 -1.38 -0.63
CA THR A 103 -21.95 -1.80 0.77
C THR A 103 -22.48 -3.21 1.01
N HIS A 104 -23.57 -3.58 0.33
CA HIS A 104 -24.11 -4.94 0.42
C HIS A 104 -23.15 -5.99 -0.13
N LEU A 105 -22.49 -5.69 -1.26
CA LEU A 105 -21.48 -6.59 -1.84
C LEU A 105 -20.26 -6.79 -0.91
N VAL A 106 -19.82 -5.71 -0.24
CA VAL A 106 -18.64 -5.75 0.65
C VAL A 106 -18.95 -6.34 2.00
N ASP A 107 -20.14 -6.05 2.55
CA ASP A 107 -20.55 -6.48 3.89
C ASP A 107 -21.25 -7.84 3.90
N ASN A 108 -21.29 -8.53 2.76
CA ASN A 108 -21.89 -9.86 2.65
C ASN A 108 -21.08 -10.89 3.45
N LYS A 109 -21.62 -11.28 4.61
CA LYS A 109 -21.00 -12.23 5.55
C LYS A 109 -21.17 -13.71 5.20
N GLU A 110 -21.93 -14.05 4.15
CA GLU A 110 -22.10 -15.43 3.72
C GLU A 110 -20.79 -16.10 3.30
N LYS A 111 -19.83 -15.28 2.89
CA LYS A 111 -18.53 -15.71 2.40
C LYS A 111 -17.45 -14.79 2.97
N PRO A 112 -17.06 -14.98 4.24
CA PRO A 112 -16.08 -14.12 4.88
C PRO A 112 -14.73 -14.19 4.16
N ILE A 113 -14.10 -13.03 4.00
CA ILE A 113 -12.77 -12.87 3.40
C ILE A 113 -11.78 -12.30 4.42
N PHE A 114 -12.26 -11.42 5.30
CA PHE A 114 -11.46 -10.76 6.32
C PHE A 114 -11.80 -11.28 7.72
N LEU A 115 -10.85 -11.21 8.64
CA LEU A 115 -11.10 -11.57 10.05
C LEU A 115 -12.27 -10.78 10.65
N ARG A 116 -12.47 -9.54 10.26
CA ARG A 116 -13.61 -8.71 10.71
C ARG A 116 -14.98 -9.30 10.33
N ASP A 117 -15.04 -10.10 9.26
CA ASP A 117 -16.31 -10.66 8.77
C ASP A 117 -16.85 -11.75 9.70
N PHE A 118 -16.00 -12.31 10.57
CA PHE A 118 -16.40 -13.24 11.62
C PHE A 118 -16.90 -12.55 12.89
N LEU A 119 -16.75 -11.23 12.98
CA LEU A 119 -17.18 -10.46 14.13
C LEU A 119 -18.61 -9.94 13.94
N GLY A 120 -19.41 -9.99 15.01
CA GLY A 120 -20.73 -9.39 15.06
C GLY A 120 -20.77 -8.17 15.99
N PHE A 121 -21.63 -7.22 15.69
CA PHE A 121 -21.89 -6.11 16.59
C PHE A 121 -22.86 -6.55 17.71
N ARG A 122 -22.49 -6.29 18.95
CA ARG A 122 -23.45 -6.34 20.06
C ARG A 122 -24.35 -5.12 19.95
N ARG A 123 -25.64 -5.35 19.75
CA ARG A 123 -26.62 -4.25 19.67
C ARG A 123 -26.80 -3.62 21.05
N ASN A 124 -26.46 -2.36 21.16
CA ASN A 124 -26.70 -1.52 22.32
C ASN A 124 -27.06 -0.11 21.84
N PRO A 125 -28.31 0.12 21.39
CA PRO A 125 -28.71 1.39 20.82
C PRO A 125 -28.63 2.49 21.89
N ILE A 126 -28.12 3.62 21.49
CA ILE A 126 -28.08 4.87 22.28
C ILE A 126 -28.83 5.97 21.51
N SER A 127 -29.19 7.06 22.18
CA SER A 127 -29.83 8.19 21.51
C SER A 127 -28.87 8.85 20.53
N ILE A 128 -29.40 9.46 19.47
CA ILE A 128 -28.57 10.07 18.40
C ILE A 128 -27.70 11.22 18.95
N GLU A 129 -28.15 11.92 19.98
CA GLU A 129 -27.42 13.01 20.62
C GLU A 129 -26.18 12.52 21.38
N GLN A 130 -26.12 11.23 21.72
CA GLN A 130 -24.98 10.59 22.37
C GLN A 130 -23.99 9.99 21.37
N VAL A 131 -24.36 9.96 20.08
CA VAL A 131 -23.45 9.48 19.02
C VAL A 131 -22.43 10.56 18.71
N GLU A 132 -21.16 10.15 18.62
CA GLU A 132 -20.09 11.07 18.26
C GLU A 132 -20.36 11.74 16.90
N PRO A 133 -20.25 13.07 16.80
CA PRO A 133 -20.42 13.79 15.54
C PRO A 133 -19.46 13.28 14.44
N ILE A 134 -19.97 13.19 13.21
CA ILE A 134 -19.18 12.66 12.08
C ILE A 134 -17.90 13.44 11.83
N GLU A 135 -17.90 14.75 12.06
CA GLU A 135 -16.75 15.64 11.90
C GLU A 135 -15.61 15.23 12.83
N ASN A 136 -15.91 14.78 14.05
CA ASN A 136 -14.92 14.30 15.01
C ASN A 136 -14.37 12.92 14.57
N ILE A 137 -15.21 12.07 14.01
CA ILE A 137 -14.81 10.76 13.49
C ILE A 137 -13.87 10.96 12.30
N LEU A 138 -14.21 11.82 11.36
CA LEU A 138 -13.44 12.06 10.12
C LEU A 138 -12.03 12.60 10.41
N ARG A 139 -11.83 13.39 11.45
CA ARG A 139 -10.51 13.89 11.86
C ARG A 139 -9.49 12.80 12.21
N ARG A 140 -9.96 11.58 12.49
CA ARG A 140 -9.11 10.42 12.79
C ARG A 140 -8.75 9.61 11.56
N PHE A 141 -9.35 9.88 10.42
CA PHE A 141 -9.03 9.21 9.17
C PHE A 141 -7.76 9.77 8.55
N VAL A 142 -6.90 8.87 8.10
CA VAL A 142 -5.65 9.20 7.42
C VAL A 142 -5.51 8.35 6.16
N THR A 143 -4.86 8.87 5.13
CA THR A 143 -4.46 8.04 3.99
C THR A 143 -3.23 7.21 4.34
N GLY A 144 -3.03 6.10 3.65
CA GLY A 144 -1.73 5.45 3.62
C GLY A 144 -0.65 6.40 3.09
N ALA A 145 0.59 6.18 3.50
CA ALA A 145 1.74 6.93 3.00
C ALA A 145 2.06 6.47 1.57
N MET A 146 1.69 7.27 0.57
CA MET A 146 1.95 7.00 -0.85
C MET A 146 2.76 8.15 -1.43
N SER A 147 4.01 7.85 -1.83
CA SER A 147 4.94 8.88 -2.30
C SER A 147 4.64 9.35 -3.72
N PHE A 148 4.82 10.64 -3.95
CA PHE A 148 4.84 11.20 -5.30
C PHE A 148 5.96 10.55 -6.12
N GLY A 149 5.60 9.96 -7.26
CA GLY A 149 6.48 9.15 -8.10
C GLY A 149 6.17 7.65 -8.02
N SER A 150 5.62 7.13 -6.91
CA SER A 150 4.94 5.82 -6.90
C SER A 150 3.50 5.93 -7.43
N ILE A 151 2.85 7.06 -7.16
CA ILE A 151 1.57 7.47 -7.77
C ILE A 151 1.77 8.76 -8.56
N SER A 152 0.81 9.10 -9.43
CA SER A 152 0.86 10.31 -10.22
C SER A 152 0.67 11.59 -9.37
N LYS A 153 1.04 12.73 -9.92
CA LYS A 153 0.83 14.04 -9.29
C LYS A 153 -0.65 14.28 -8.98
N GLU A 154 -1.51 14.03 -9.96
CA GLU A 154 -2.95 14.22 -9.86
C GLU A 154 -3.58 13.36 -8.77
N ALA A 155 -3.17 12.09 -8.66
CA ALA A 155 -3.65 11.19 -7.61
C ALA A 155 -3.19 11.66 -6.21
N HIS A 156 -1.94 12.10 -6.10
CA HIS A 156 -1.38 12.60 -4.84
C HIS A 156 -2.07 13.90 -4.37
N GLU A 157 -2.35 14.81 -5.30
CA GLU A 157 -3.08 16.06 -5.03
C GLU A 157 -4.56 15.80 -4.73
N ALA A 158 -5.22 14.93 -5.51
CA ALA A 158 -6.62 14.60 -5.31
C ALA A 158 -6.89 13.98 -3.92
N MET A 159 -5.99 13.13 -3.43
CA MET A 159 -6.08 12.60 -2.08
C MET A 159 -5.94 13.68 -1.00
N ALA A 160 -5.00 14.62 -1.18
CA ALA A 160 -4.84 15.72 -0.23
C ALA A 160 -6.09 16.60 -0.21
N ILE A 161 -6.61 16.98 -1.38
CA ILE A 161 -7.85 17.76 -1.50
C ILE A 161 -9.02 17.03 -0.82
N ALA A 162 -9.21 15.75 -1.13
CA ALA A 162 -10.30 14.97 -0.57
C ALA A 162 -10.23 14.91 0.95
N MET A 163 -9.05 14.62 1.51
CA MET A 163 -8.87 14.55 2.96
C MET A 163 -9.04 15.93 3.63
N ASN A 164 -8.52 16.99 3.04
CA ASN A 164 -8.71 18.35 3.56
C ASN A 164 -10.20 18.74 3.55
N THR A 165 -10.95 18.37 2.51
CA THR A 165 -12.39 18.64 2.41
C THR A 165 -13.20 18.00 3.52
N ILE A 166 -12.84 16.78 3.92
CA ILE A 166 -13.53 16.07 5.02
C ILE A 166 -12.87 16.27 6.40
N HIS A 167 -11.88 17.16 6.50
CA HIS A 167 -11.08 17.37 7.70
C HIS A 167 -10.32 16.15 8.21
N GLY A 168 -10.05 15.18 7.33
CA GLY A 168 -9.11 14.10 7.53
C GLY A 168 -7.68 14.54 7.24
N ARG A 169 -6.74 13.58 7.18
CA ARG A 169 -5.32 13.90 6.93
C ARG A 169 -4.73 13.01 5.85
N SER A 170 -4.12 13.62 4.84
CA SER A 170 -3.33 12.90 3.85
C SER A 170 -1.85 12.86 4.26
N ASN A 171 -1.16 11.81 3.80
CA ASN A 171 0.26 11.58 4.06
C ASN A 171 1.05 11.67 2.74
N THR A 172 2.13 12.46 2.73
CA THR A 172 2.98 12.64 1.55
C THR A 172 3.71 11.35 1.11
N GLY A 173 3.90 10.39 2.01
CA GLY A 173 4.93 9.38 1.82
C GLY A 173 6.34 10.00 1.80
N GLU A 174 7.34 9.22 1.43
CA GLU A 174 8.76 9.61 1.46
C GLU A 174 9.24 10.41 0.23
N GLY A 175 8.34 10.84 -0.64
CA GLY A 175 8.70 11.49 -1.91
C GLY A 175 8.76 13.01 -1.88
N GLY A 176 8.53 13.64 -0.73
CA GLY A 176 8.39 15.09 -0.63
C GLY A 176 7.06 15.60 -1.16
N GLU A 177 6.93 16.90 -1.23
CA GLU A 177 5.75 17.61 -1.73
C GLU A 177 6.19 18.91 -2.39
N ASP A 178 5.58 19.25 -3.52
CA ASP A 178 5.90 20.50 -4.23
C ASP A 178 5.47 21.71 -3.38
N ALA A 179 6.35 22.70 -3.23
CA ALA A 179 6.11 23.89 -2.42
C ALA A 179 4.88 24.70 -2.86
N SER A 180 4.50 24.64 -4.15
CA SER A 180 3.28 25.30 -4.64
C SER A 180 2.00 24.80 -3.95
N ARG A 181 2.03 23.62 -3.36
CA ARG A 181 0.90 23.03 -2.64
C ARG A 181 0.72 23.54 -1.20
N PHE A 182 1.71 24.25 -0.67
CA PHE A 182 1.66 24.78 0.69
C PHE A 182 0.72 25.99 0.82
N HIS A 183 0.38 26.59 -0.30
CA HIS A 183 -0.55 27.71 -0.35
C HIS A 183 -1.90 27.26 -0.94
N PRO A 184 -3.03 27.69 -0.36
CA PRO A 184 -4.34 27.41 -0.92
C PRO A 184 -4.48 27.98 -2.34
N LEU A 185 -5.29 27.33 -3.14
CA LEU A 185 -5.73 27.84 -4.44
C LEU A 185 -6.62 29.09 -4.26
N PRO A 186 -6.86 29.89 -5.33
CA PRO A 186 -7.68 31.09 -5.25
C PRO A 186 -9.12 30.85 -4.75
N ASP A 187 -9.63 29.65 -4.91
CA ASP A 187 -10.95 29.24 -4.38
C ASP A 187 -10.92 28.73 -2.93
N GLY A 188 -9.76 28.81 -2.28
CA GLY A 188 -9.56 28.33 -0.91
C GLY A 188 -9.26 26.85 -0.78
N THR A 189 -9.24 26.09 -1.89
CA THR A 189 -8.91 24.65 -1.88
C THR A 189 -7.45 24.44 -1.45
N SER A 190 -7.24 23.61 -0.44
CA SER A 190 -5.89 23.21 -0.01
C SER A 190 -5.47 21.89 -0.62
N MET A 191 -4.32 21.89 -1.29
CA MET A 191 -3.66 20.69 -1.81
C MET A 191 -2.55 20.17 -0.89
N ARG A 192 -2.32 20.84 0.25
CA ARG A 192 -1.27 20.49 1.21
C ARG A 192 -1.61 19.20 1.94
N SER A 193 -0.67 18.27 1.97
CA SER A 193 -0.80 17.08 2.83
C SER A 193 -0.50 17.45 4.29
N ALA A 194 -1.39 17.04 5.18
CA ALA A 194 -1.28 17.34 6.61
C ALA A 194 -0.13 16.57 7.28
N ILE A 195 0.10 15.31 6.88
CA ILE A 195 1.17 14.46 7.39
C ILE A 195 2.32 14.47 6.40
N LYS A 196 3.51 14.83 6.87
CA LYS A 196 4.73 14.86 6.07
C LYS A 196 5.72 13.83 6.58
N GLN A 197 6.07 12.88 5.71
CA GLN A 197 6.95 11.77 6.08
C GLN A 197 8.41 12.14 5.90
N VAL A 198 9.24 11.69 6.84
CA VAL A 198 10.70 11.81 6.83
C VAL A 198 11.26 10.40 6.92
N ALA A 199 11.85 9.94 5.82
CA ALA A 199 12.51 8.63 5.71
C ALA A 199 14.03 8.79 5.64
N SER A 200 14.76 7.69 5.64
CA SER A 200 16.22 7.70 5.50
C SER A 200 16.71 8.41 4.23
N GLY A 201 15.99 8.25 3.13
CA GLY A 201 16.32 8.92 1.85
C GLY A 201 16.12 10.43 1.87
N ARG A 202 15.33 10.98 2.79
CA ARG A 202 15.05 12.42 2.97
C ARG A 202 14.67 13.17 1.70
N PHE A 203 14.06 12.49 0.73
CA PHE A 203 13.69 13.10 -0.54
C PHE A 203 12.68 14.22 -0.35
N GLY A 204 13.08 15.44 -0.78
CA GLY A 204 12.23 16.64 -0.68
C GLY A 204 12.02 17.17 0.74
N VAL A 205 12.78 16.70 1.72
CA VAL A 205 12.73 17.21 3.11
C VAL A 205 13.52 18.51 3.20
N THR A 206 12.80 19.62 3.36
CA THR A 206 13.35 20.96 3.57
C THR A 206 12.73 21.56 4.84
N ALA A 207 13.29 22.65 5.34
CA ALA A 207 12.67 23.41 6.44
C ALA A 207 11.25 23.86 6.05
N GLU A 208 11.05 24.36 4.85
CA GLU A 208 9.74 24.76 4.34
C GLU A 208 8.73 23.59 4.32
N TYR A 209 9.16 22.40 3.89
CA TYR A 209 8.35 21.19 3.95
C TYR A 209 7.93 20.87 5.38
N LEU A 210 8.85 20.91 6.33
CA LEU A 210 8.61 20.54 7.72
C LEU A 210 7.70 21.55 8.44
N VAL A 211 7.88 22.86 8.25
CA VAL A 211 7.04 23.88 8.91
C VAL A 211 5.60 23.90 8.38
N ASN A 212 5.37 23.35 7.19
CA ASN A 212 4.05 23.18 6.59
C ASN A 212 3.37 21.86 6.96
N ALA A 213 3.87 21.13 7.95
CA ALA A 213 3.27 19.89 8.44
C ALA A 213 2.37 20.15 9.66
N ASP A 214 1.20 19.48 9.72
CA ASP A 214 0.42 19.35 10.95
C ASP A 214 0.94 18.15 11.77
N GLU A 215 1.52 17.17 11.08
CA GLU A 215 2.19 16.03 11.68
C GLU A 215 3.42 15.66 10.83
N ILE A 216 4.55 15.43 11.50
CA ILE A 216 5.77 14.92 10.89
C ILE A 216 5.87 13.45 11.27
N GLN A 217 5.98 12.59 10.27
CA GLN A 217 6.06 11.14 10.49
C GLN A 217 7.43 10.60 10.14
N ILE A 218 8.14 10.11 11.15
CA ILE A 218 9.43 9.44 10.97
C ILE A 218 9.17 8.02 10.46
N LYS A 219 9.76 7.66 9.31
CA LYS A 219 9.72 6.30 8.78
C LYS A 219 11.03 5.60 9.16
N ILE A 220 10.95 4.65 10.09
CA ILE A 220 12.12 3.89 10.57
C ILE A 220 12.55 2.85 9.56
N ALA A 221 11.60 2.08 9.00
CA ALA A 221 11.89 0.99 8.08
C ALA A 221 10.69 0.64 7.21
N GLN A 222 10.91 -0.26 6.23
CA GLN A 222 9.83 -0.84 5.40
C GLN A 222 9.65 -2.32 5.74
N GLY A 223 8.51 -2.68 6.34
CA GLY A 223 8.20 -4.06 6.71
C GLY A 223 8.04 -5.00 5.52
N ALA A 224 7.50 -4.52 4.41
CA ALA A 224 7.26 -5.32 3.21
C ALA A 224 8.55 -5.64 2.40
N LYS A 225 9.61 -4.85 2.57
CA LYS A 225 10.89 -4.99 1.84
C LYS A 225 12.08 -4.80 2.78
N PRO A 226 12.24 -5.63 3.81
CA PRO A 226 13.19 -5.36 4.89
C PRO A 226 14.66 -5.40 4.45
N GLY A 227 14.99 -6.06 3.35
CA GLY A 227 16.34 -6.10 2.80
C GLY A 227 16.62 -5.12 1.65
N GLU A 228 15.57 -4.62 0.98
CA GLU A 228 15.70 -3.83 -0.25
C GLU A 228 15.41 -2.34 -0.05
N GLY A 229 14.51 -1.99 0.88
CA GLY A 229 14.05 -0.63 1.06
C GLY A 229 13.14 -0.13 -0.05
N GLY A 230 12.99 1.20 -0.15
CA GLY A 230 12.22 1.88 -1.19
C GLY A 230 13.08 2.22 -2.40
N GLN A 231 12.59 1.88 -3.59
CA GLN A 231 13.26 2.24 -4.85
C GLN A 231 12.29 2.93 -5.81
N LEU A 232 12.76 4.02 -6.42
CA LEU A 232 12.14 4.62 -7.59
C LEU A 232 13.10 4.49 -8.77
N PRO A 233 12.78 3.68 -9.79
CA PRO A 233 13.65 3.49 -10.95
C PRO A 233 13.90 4.78 -11.70
N GLY A 234 15.08 4.98 -12.27
CA GLY A 234 15.49 6.20 -12.96
C GLY A 234 14.53 6.62 -14.09
N PHE A 235 13.98 5.68 -14.84
CA PHE A 235 13.02 5.98 -15.91
C PHE A 235 11.72 6.63 -15.43
N LYS A 236 11.39 6.51 -14.13
CA LYS A 236 10.24 7.20 -13.50
C LYS A 236 10.62 8.57 -12.95
N VAL A 237 11.90 8.84 -12.75
CA VAL A 237 12.39 10.11 -12.19
C VAL A 237 12.48 11.15 -13.31
N ASN A 238 11.35 11.78 -13.62
CA ASN A 238 11.27 12.90 -14.55
C ASN A 238 11.67 14.21 -13.84
N ASP A 239 11.71 15.33 -14.59
CA ASP A 239 12.12 16.65 -14.08
C ASP A 239 11.30 17.10 -12.86
N VAL A 240 9.98 16.85 -12.86
CA VAL A 240 9.09 17.26 -11.77
C VAL A 240 9.39 16.46 -10.48
N ILE A 241 9.55 15.15 -10.61
CA ILE A 241 9.89 14.28 -9.49
C ILE A 241 11.29 14.59 -8.97
N ALA A 242 12.26 14.78 -9.88
CA ALA A 242 13.62 15.12 -9.51
C ALA A 242 13.68 16.45 -8.75
N LYS A 243 12.98 17.48 -9.23
CA LYS A 243 12.87 18.77 -8.55
C LYS A 243 12.28 18.63 -7.15
N THR A 244 11.14 17.92 -7.03
CA THR A 244 10.45 17.73 -5.74
C THR A 244 11.31 16.95 -4.74
N ARG A 245 12.10 16.00 -5.22
CA ARG A 245 12.98 15.14 -4.39
C ARG A 245 14.38 15.71 -4.20
N HIS A 246 14.69 16.87 -4.76
CA HIS A 246 16.04 17.47 -4.78
C HIS A 246 17.09 16.51 -5.35
N SER A 247 16.79 15.92 -6.53
CA SER A 247 17.62 14.93 -7.21
C SER A 247 17.79 15.28 -8.69
N ILE A 248 18.37 14.37 -9.45
CA ILE A 248 18.66 14.53 -10.88
C ILE A 248 17.72 13.63 -11.69
N PRO A 249 17.10 14.12 -12.78
CA PRO A 249 16.28 13.28 -13.65
C PRO A 249 17.04 12.06 -14.19
N GLY A 250 16.35 10.94 -14.32
CA GLY A 250 16.91 9.72 -14.90
C GLY A 250 17.75 8.88 -13.93
N ILE A 251 18.04 9.35 -12.73
CA ILE A 251 18.81 8.59 -11.73
C ILE A 251 17.83 7.85 -10.79
N SER A 252 18.09 6.54 -10.57
CA SER A 252 17.33 5.76 -9.62
C SER A 252 17.53 6.28 -8.19
N LEU A 253 16.45 6.37 -7.43
CA LEU A 253 16.45 6.83 -6.05
C LEU A 253 16.18 5.67 -5.12
N ILE A 254 17.02 5.50 -4.10
CA ILE A 254 16.92 4.44 -3.11
C ILE A 254 16.78 5.07 -1.73
N SER A 255 15.73 4.65 -0.99
CA SER A 255 15.62 4.89 0.44
C SER A 255 16.00 3.61 1.16
N PRO A 256 17.10 3.58 1.92
CA PRO A 256 17.56 2.37 2.58
C PRO A 256 16.50 1.76 3.50
N PRO A 257 16.49 0.41 3.72
CA PRO A 257 15.47 -0.24 4.52
C PRO A 257 15.41 0.28 5.95
N PRO A 258 16.53 0.36 6.73
CA PRO A 258 16.52 1.04 8.01
C PRO A 258 16.82 2.53 7.85
N HIS A 259 16.29 3.36 8.74
CA HIS A 259 16.60 4.77 8.80
C HIS A 259 18.05 4.96 9.30
N HIS A 260 18.92 5.54 8.49
CA HIS A 260 20.36 5.64 8.77
C HIS A 260 20.75 6.54 9.94
N ASP A 261 19.83 7.35 10.45
CA ASP A 261 20.07 8.17 11.63
C ASP A 261 19.59 7.51 12.93
N ILE A 262 19.00 6.32 12.85
CA ILE A 262 18.37 5.66 13.99
C ILE A 262 18.98 4.28 14.16
N TYR A 263 19.88 4.16 15.13
CA TYR A 263 20.52 2.90 15.54
C TYR A 263 20.17 2.52 16.98
N SER A 264 19.57 3.46 17.73
CA SER A 264 19.12 3.25 19.09
C SER A 264 17.84 4.05 19.39
N ILE A 265 17.23 3.82 20.55
CA ILE A 265 16.07 4.61 21.00
C ILE A 265 16.47 6.05 21.32
N GLU A 266 17.71 6.29 21.70
CA GLU A 266 18.27 7.61 21.97
C GLU A 266 18.40 8.43 20.69
N ASP A 267 18.84 7.79 19.58
CA ASP A 267 18.88 8.45 18.26
C ASP A 267 17.47 8.84 17.80
N LEU A 268 16.50 7.95 18.02
CA LEU A 268 15.10 8.28 17.72
C LEU A 268 14.61 9.45 18.56
N ALA A 269 14.92 9.46 19.85
CA ALA A 269 14.56 10.56 20.75
C ALA A 269 15.19 11.88 20.31
N GLN A 270 16.45 11.87 19.88
CA GLN A 270 17.14 13.03 19.33
C GLN A 270 16.45 13.54 18.07
N LEU A 271 16.12 12.66 17.12
CA LEU A 271 15.44 13.05 15.87
C LEU A 271 14.05 13.63 16.15
N ILE A 272 13.29 13.05 17.09
CA ILE A 272 12.01 13.60 17.54
C ILE A 272 12.19 15.02 18.10
N PHE A 273 13.19 15.20 18.94
CA PHE A 273 13.51 16.50 19.53
C PHE A 273 13.87 17.54 18.44
N ASP A 274 14.72 17.18 17.49
CA ASP A 274 15.14 18.07 16.42
C ASP A 274 13.95 18.47 15.53
N LEU A 275 13.13 17.52 15.11
CA LEU A 275 11.93 17.79 14.29
C LEU A 275 10.91 18.65 15.07
N LYS A 276 10.79 18.44 16.37
CA LYS A 276 9.92 19.24 17.23
C LYS A 276 10.41 20.67 17.37
N ASN A 277 11.72 20.90 17.35
CA ASN A 277 12.30 22.25 17.34
C ASN A 277 12.10 22.96 16.00
N VAL A 278 12.13 22.23 14.87
CA VAL A 278 11.85 22.80 13.55
C VAL A 278 10.38 23.22 13.42
N ASN A 279 9.46 22.42 13.93
CA ASN A 279 8.03 22.71 13.92
C ASN A 279 7.38 22.36 15.29
N PRO A 280 7.40 23.32 16.25
CA PRO A 280 6.84 23.10 17.59
C PRO A 280 5.34 22.79 17.61
N GLN A 281 4.60 23.17 16.58
CA GLN A 281 3.15 22.92 16.47
C GLN A 281 2.82 21.53 15.93
N ALA A 282 3.69 20.95 15.12
CA ALA A 282 3.45 19.65 14.52
C ALA A 282 3.48 18.53 15.58
N LYS A 283 2.62 17.54 15.38
CA LYS A 283 2.76 16.25 16.06
C LYS A 283 3.92 15.48 15.45
N ILE A 284 4.63 14.68 16.25
CA ILE A 284 5.65 13.76 15.73
C ILE A 284 5.12 12.35 15.93
N SER A 285 5.10 11.59 14.87
CA SER A 285 4.74 10.16 14.87
C SER A 285 5.86 9.33 14.27
N VAL A 286 5.83 8.04 14.55
CA VAL A 286 6.84 7.08 14.09
C VAL A 286 6.14 5.89 13.43
N THR A 287 6.66 5.44 12.29
CA THR A 287 6.12 4.32 11.53
C THR A 287 7.21 3.35 11.07
#